data_5ab92f73f6b81e33ffc046cea54c1269
#
_entry.id   5ab92f73f6b81e33ffc046cea54c1269
#
_cell.length_a   1.000
_cell.length_b   1.000
_cell.length_c   1.000
_cell.angle_alpha   90.00
_cell.angle_beta   90.00
_cell.angle_gamma   90.00
#
_symmetry.space_group_name_H-M   'P 1'
#
loop_
_entity.id
_entity.type
_entity.pdbx_description
1 polymer ?
#
loop_
_entity_poly.entity_id
_entity_poly.type
_entity_poly.pdbx_seq_one_letter_code
_entity_poly.pdbx_strand_id
1 'polypeptide(L)'
;VRTGILRGGKYAYETAGERENGMLVWECINHYVKNTPLMSPQHKWAVTQLMLAKQMTLQQVNELMQQLVSLANNVLVITAPEKEKDALPQTEVWENFFSWVRTVEMEPYRTEKIDRPLLSEEITPGRVVKTKKGKYGSTVWMLKNGIRVVVLPTADSPYQIVMNGQASGGLSMVPTEDYYSASMLAQLVSASGVGDFTAEQLRKVLGGKAVNVQPVINRFSTDINGSAAKGDVETMLQLTYLYFTRPNFDRGRFDMMIAANRMNLENSVNSPDFMMTQMVNKVTYGDQPRTQIPNEQILAGIDFDKIASWYRNLFTDAAGNYTFYFVGDIDMETFKPLVEKYIGGLPRGRQRLGWKDDGVRVLPGVKEERQEIRMETARSMVSLAYSGEMEYTQQNMMTLSMLSACLQSRYNQVIREEKGGSYGVSVNGVLSRQPIGMYDLKVTFQTNPDVVEELVRVVKDELARIADNGPDLDDLNKHLEYWRKMEAQDTKNVQTRLILLQTYYTWGEDWDADRDKLLNAITPEKVQELARRIMTDGNLKEVVVN
;
A
#
# COMPACT_ATOMS: atom_id res chain seq x y z
N VAL A 1 5.44 -13.85 -22.56
CA VAL A 1 5.33 -12.45 -22.99
C VAL A 1 4.11 -12.27 -23.90
N ARG A 2 4.04 -12.95 -25.09
CA ARG A 2 2.94 -12.82 -26.06
C ARG A 2 1.55 -12.99 -25.43
N THR A 3 1.34 -14.06 -24.66
CA THR A 3 0.07 -14.36 -23.98
C THR A 3 -0.32 -13.24 -23.01
N GLY A 4 0.64 -12.69 -22.26
CA GLY A 4 0.40 -11.57 -21.34
C GLY A 4 -0.03 -10.30 -22.05
N ILE A 5 0.64 -9.95 -23.16
CA ILE A 5 0.29 -8.76 -23.97
C ILE A 5 -1.11 -8.91 -24.58
N LEU A 6 -1.43 -10.08 -25.16
CA LEU A 6 -2.76 -10.35 -25.72
C LEU A 6 -3.85 -10.27 -24.67
N ARG A 7 -3.62 -10.82 -23.47
CA ARG A 7 -4.58 -10.76 -22.36
C ARG A 7 -4.77 -9.31 -21.88
N GLY A 8 -3.68 -8.57 -21.66
CA GLY A 8 -3.75 -7.17 -21.25
C GLY A 8 -4.47 -6.29 -22.29
N GLY A 9 -4.19 -6.50 -23.56
CA GLY A 9 -4.89 -5.80 -24.65
C GLY A 9 -6.38 -6.15 -24.74
N LYS A 10 -6.73 -7.43 -24.53
CA LYS A 10 -8.13 -7.86 -24.47
C LYS A 10 -8.86 -7.24 -23.28
N TYR A 11 -8.26 -7.30 -22.09
CA TYR A 11 -8.81 -6.68 -20.89
C TYR A 11 -9.05 -5.18 -21.07
N ALA A 12 -8.04 -4.45 -21.58
CA ALA A 12 -8.16 -3.01 -21.85
C ALA A 12 -9.25 -2.69 -22.88
N TYR A 13 -9.51 -3.58 -23.84
CA TYR A 13 -10.60 -3.45 -24.78
C TYR A 13 -11.96 -3.68 -24.14
N GLU A 14 -12.09 -4.76 -23.36
CA GLU A 14 -13.35 -5.16 -22.71
C GLU A 14 -13.78 -4.15 -21.63
N THR A 15 -12.81 -3.52 -20.92
CA THR A 15 -13.07 -2.50 -19.88
C THR A 15 -12.98 -1.06 -20.39
N ALA A 16 -12.98 -0.86 -21.70
CA ALA A 16 -12.77 0.46 -22.31
C ALA A 16 -13.81 1.51 -21.91
N GLY A 17 -15.04 1.09 -21.61
CA GLY A 17 -16.13 1.98 -21.17
C GLY A 17 -15.99 2.49 -19.74
N GLU A 18 -15.09 1.91 -18.96
CA GLU A 18 -14.91 2.18 -17.52
C GLU A 18 -13.62 2.94 -17.20
N ARG A 19 -12.94 3.42 -18.26
CA ARG A 19 -11.69 4.15 -18.09
C ARG A 19 -11.92 5.47 -17.36
N GLU A 20 -11.16 5.69 -16.31
CA GLU A 20 -11.15 6.95 -15.59
C GLU A 20 -10.56 8.09 -16.45
N ASN A 21 -11.04 9.31 -16.22
CA ASN A 21 -10.55 10.50 -16.93
C ASN A 21 -9.03 10.67 -16.83
N GLY A 22 -8.43 10.31 -15.68
CA GLY A 22 -6.99 10.33 -15.48
C GLY A 22 -6.23 9.49 -16.49
N MET A 23 -6.72 8.29 -16.84
CA MET A 23 -6.12 7.44 -17.87
C MET A 23 -6.20 8.08 -19.26
N LEU A 24 -7.33 8.71 -19.59
CA LEU A 24 -7.52 9.41 -20.86
C LEU A 24 -6.58 10.64 -20.98
N VAL A 25 -6.42 11.39 -19.90
CA VAL A 25 -5.46 12.51 -19.83
C VAL A 25 -4.04 12.03 -20.10
N TRP A 26 -3.62 10.91 -19.47
CA TRP A 26 -2.29 10.33 -19.73
C TRP A 26 -2.10 9.86 -21.18
N GLU A 27 -3.14 9.34 -21.84
CA GLU A 27 -3.07 9.02 -23.27
C GLU A 27 -2.83 10.28 -24.12
N CYS A 28 -3.52 11.39 -23.82
CA CYS A 28 -3.31 12.68 -24.47
C CYS A 28 -1.90 13.24 -24.22
N ILE A 29 -1.40 13.18 -22.98
CA ILE A 29 -0.04 13.61 -22.63
C ILE A 29 1.00 12.78 -23.41
N ASN A 30 0.86 11.45 -23.42
CA ASN A 30 1.78 10.58 -24.14
C ASN A 30 1.73 10.82 -25.67
N HIS A 31 0.55 11.13 -26.20
CA HIS A 31 0.43 11.54 -27.62
C HIS A 31 1.24 12.80 -27.89
N TYR A 32 1.05 13.84 -27.07
CA TYR A 32 1.73 15.12 -27.24
C TYR A 32 3.24 15.04 -27.02
N VAL A 33 3.68 14.39 -25.93
CA VAL A 33 5.10 14.36 -25.54
C VAL A 33 5.91 13.34 -26.34
N LYS A 34 5.33 12.17 -26.62
CA LYS A 34 6.03 11.02 -27.22
C LYS A 34 5.56 10.71 -28.65
N ASN A 35 4.66 11.50 -29.19
CA ASN A 35 4.04 11.26 -30.50
C ASN A 35 3.38 9.87 -30.61
N THR A 36 2.87 9.33 -29.50
CA THR A 36 2.20 8.03 -29.47
C THR A 36 0.84 8.16 -30.14
N PRO A 37 0.45 7.30 -31.10
CA PRO A 37 -0.83 7.41 -31.77
C PRO A 37 -2.02 7.34 -30.80
N LEU A 38 -2.98 8.27 -30.91
CA LEU A 38 -4.27 8.17 -30.23
C LEU A 38 -5.15 7.20 -31.02
N MET A 39 -5.31 6.02 -30.45
CA MET A 39 -6.14 4.96 -31.03
C MET A 39 -7.33 4.65 -30.15
N SER A 40 -8.49 4.37 -30.76
CA SER A 40 -9.60 3.81 -30.00
C SER A 40 -9.21 2.45 -29.38
N PRO A 41 -9.86 2.02 -28.29
CA PRO A 41 -9.60 0.71 -27.69
C PRO A 41 -9.75 -0.45 -28.69
N GLN A 42 -10.72 -0.35 -29.61
CA GLN A 42 -10.94 -1.32 -30.68
C GLN A 42 -9.74 -1.38 -31.63
N HIS A 43 -9.23 -0.24 -32.04
CA HIS A 43 -8.06 -0.19 -32.92
C HIS A 43 -6.80 -0.67 -32.20
N LYS A 44 -6.57 -0.28 -30.94
CA LYS A 44 -5.45 -0.79 -30.13
C LYS A 44 -5.48 -2.32 -30.04
N TRP A 45 -6.66 -2.88 -29.77
CA TRP A 45 -6.83 -4.32 -29.67
C TRP A 45 -6.60 -5.03 -31.01
N ALA A 46 -7.19 -4.51 -32.10
CA ALA A 46 -6.99 -5.07 -33.43
C ALA A 46 -5.52 -5.04 -33.87
N VAL A 47 -4.81 -3.93 -33.64
CA VAL A 47 -3.36 -3.80 -33.92
C VAL A 47 -2.56 -4.79 -33.07
N THR A 48 -2.88 -4.90 -31.78
CA THR A 48 -2.20 -5.86 -30.86
C THR A 48 -2.35 -7.30 -31.34
N GLN A 49 -3.56 -7.70 -31.76
CA GLN A 49 -3.82 -9.03 -32.30
C GLN A 49 -3.04 -9.26 -33.61
N LEU A 50 -3.09 -8.29 -34.53
CA LEU A 50 -2.41 -8.41 -35.81
C LEU A 50 -0.91 -8.54 -35.68
N MET A 51 -0.28 -7.65 -34.87
CA MET A 51 1.17 -7.64 -34.65
C MET A 51 1.65 -8.92 -33.95
N LEU A 52 0.98 -9.34 -32.88
CA LEU A 52 1.41 -10.49 -32.11
C LEU A 52 1.06 -11.84 -32.76
N ALA A 53 -0.05 -11.93 -33.49
CA ALA A 53 -0.48 -13.18 -34.10
C ALA A 53 0.22 -13.50 -35.42
N LYS A 54 0.56 -12.50 -36.22
CA LYS A 54 0.97 -12.68 -37.61
C LYS A 54 2.37 -12.18 -37.97
N GLN A 55 2.93 -11.22 -37.26
CA GLN A 55 4.12 -10.51 -37.73
C GLN A 55 5.34 -10.56 -36.79
N MET A 56 5.20 -10.82 -35.52
CA MET A 56 6.33 -10.75 -34.59
C MET A 56 6.94 -12.15 -34.35
N THR A 57 8.06 -12.39 -34.98
CA THR A 57 8.86 -13.62 -34.79
C THR A 57 9.99 -13.39 -33.78
N LEU A 58 10.52 -14.48 -33.20
CA LEU A 58 11.70 -14.39 -32.32
C LEU A 58 12.90 -13.82 -33.09
N GLN A 59 13.07 -14.17 -34.34
CA GLN A 59 14.13 -13.65 -35.20
C GLN A 59 14.05 -12.14 -35.33
N GLN A 60 12.88 -11.57 -35.64
CA GLN A 60 12.69 -10.12 -35.72
C GLN A 60 12.97 -9.39 -34.40
N VAL A 61 12.60 -9.98 -33.26
CA VAL A 61 12.94 -9.42 -31.95
C VAL A 61 14.45 -9.43 -31.73
N ASN A 62 15.15 -10.50 -32.10
CA ASN A 62 16.60 -10.59 -31.99
C ASN A 62 17.30 -9.59 -32.92
N GLU A 63 16.84 -9.47 -34.17
CA GLU A 63 17.37 -8.50 -35.14
C GLU A 63 17.19 -7.05 -34.65
N LEU A 64 16.01 -6.74 -34.08
CA LEU A 64 15.77 -5.42 -33.47
C LEU A 64 16.70 -5.16 -32.28
N MET A 65 16.88 -6.16 -31.40
CA MET A 65 17.81 -6.03 -30.27
C MET A 65 19.24 -5.80 -30.73
N GLN A 66 19.69 -6.48 -31.79
CA GLN A 66 21.01 -6.25 -32.38
C GLN A 66 21.16 -4.83 -32.95
N GLN A 67 20.10 -4.27 -33.54
CA GLN A 67 20.10 -2.88 -34.02
C GLN A 67 20.11 -1.86 -32.86
N LEU A 68 19.34 -2.12 -31.79
CA LEU A 68 19.27 -1.24 -30.61
C LEU A 68 20.58 -1.24 -29.80
N VAL A 69 21.29 -2.36 -29.75
CA VAL A 69 22.60 -2.49 -29.08
C VAL A 69 23.73 -2.25 -30.08
N SER A 70 23.68 -1.13 -30.79
CA SER A 70 24.73 -0.71 -31.73
C SER A 70 25.86 -0.02 -30.95
N LEU A 71 27.13 -0.35 -31.26
CA LEU A 71 28.30 0.30 -30.61
C LEU A 71 28.48 1.78 -31.00
N ALA A 72 27.81 2.24 -32.03
CA ALA A 72 28.05 3.59 -32.57
C ALA A 72 27.58 4.73 -31.65
N ASN A 73 26.64 4.45 -30.71
CA ASN A 73 26.04 5.46 -29.83
C ASN A 73 25.79 4.91 -28.41
N ASN A 74 26.74 4.17 -27.86
CA ASN A 74 26.62 3.67 -26.49
C ASN A 74 27.36 4.57 -25.51
N VAL A 75 26.75 4.83 -24.39
CA VAL A 75 27.38 5.48 -23.23
C VAL A 75 27.42 4.45 -22.10
N LEU A 76 28.63 4.11 -21.66
CA LEU A 76 28.83 3.29 -20.46
C LEU A 76 29.08 4.22 -19.28
N VAL A 77 28.21 4.18 -18.29
CA VAL A 77 28.38 4.89 -17.02
C VAL A 77 28.64 3.86 -15.93
N ILE A 78 29.76 3.98 -15.25
CA ILE A 78 30.10 3.13 -14.10
C ILE A 78 30.10 4.01 -12.86
N THR A 79 29.27 3.66 -11.88
CA THR A 79 29.24 4.33 -10.58
C THR A 79 29.81 3.39 -9.54
N ALA A 80 30.84 3.84 -8.83
CA ALA A 80 31.48 3.10 -7.75
C ALA A 80 31.90 4.06 -6.63
N PRO A 81 32.11 3.57 -5.39
CA PRO A 81 32.70 4.35 -4.33
C PRO A 81 34.10 4.86 -4.73
N GLU A 82 34.46 6.07 -4.30
CA GLU A 82 35.77 6.69 -4.64
C GLU A 82 36.95 5.76 -4.30
N LYS A 83 36.88 5.00 -3.22
CA LYS A 83 37.88 4.02 -2.81
C LYS A 83 38.12 2.90 -3.83
N GLU A 84 37.20 2.65 -4.75
CA GLU A 84 37.28 1.62 -5.79
C GLU A 84 37.76 2.19 -7.14
N LYS A 85 38.01 3.49 -7.22
CA LYS A 85 38.37 4.18 -8.46
C LYS A 85 39.55 3.54 -9.19
N ASP A 86 40.61 3.20 -8.45
CA ASP A 86 41.81 2.61 -9.03
C ASP A 86 41.63 1.13 -9.41
N ALA A 87 40.60 0.47 -8.91
CA ALA A 87 40.22 -0.91 -9.25
C ALA A 87 39.34 -1.00 -10.50
N LEU A 88 38.80 0.13 -10.97
CA LEU A 88 37.94 0.13 -12.15
C LEU A 88 38.76 -0.15 -13.42
N PRO A 89 38.27 -1.04 -14.31
CA PRO A 89 38.93 -1.30 -15.58
C PRO A 89 39.00 -0.05 -16.44
N GLN A 90 40.13 0.09 -17.14
CA GLN A 90 40.35 1.17 -18.10
C GLN A 90 39.42 1.03 -19.31
N THR A 91 39.22 2.13 -20.05
CA THR A 91 38.29 2.18 -21.19
C THR A 91 38.54 1.08 -22.23
N GLU A 92 39.82 0.79 -22.52
CA GLU A 92 40.23 -0.24 -23.50
C GLU A 92 39.77 -1.64 -23.08
N VAL A 93 39.71 -1.93 -21.77
CA VAL A 93 39.20 -3.22 -21.26
C VAL A 93 37.72 -3.40 -21.60
N TRP A 94 36.94 -2.33 -21.45
CA TRP A 94 35.53 -2.34 -21.79
C TRP A 94 35.31 -2.41 -23.31
N GLU A 95 36.07 -1.69 -24.12
CA GLU A 95 35.99 -1.78 -25.58
C GLU A 95 36.30 -3.18 -26.08
N ASN A 96 37.36 -3.79 -25.53
CA ASN A 96 37.71 -5.18 -25.83
C ASN A 96 36.63 -6.17 -25.38
N PHE A 97 36.05 -5.97 -24.20
CA PHE A 97 34.98 -6.80 -23.69
C PHE A 97 33.73 -6.74 -24.61
N PHE A 98 33.28 -5.54 -25.00
CA PHE A 98 32.17 -5.40 -25.92
C PHE A 98 32.46 -5.97 -27.31
N SER A 99 33.66 -5.85 -27.79
CA SER A 99 34.09 -6.46 -29.04
C SER A 99 34.08 -7.99 -28.97
N TRP A 100 34.57 -8.54 -27.84
CA TRP A 100 34.59 -9.97 -27.57
C TRP A 100 33.15 -10.54 -27.43
N VAL A 101 32.26 -9.90 -26.67
CA VAL A 101 30.86 -10.35 -26.50
C VAL A 101 30.12 -10.52 -27.83
N ARG A 102 30.48 -9.74 -28.86
CA ARG A 102 29.91 -9.87 -30.20
C ARG A 102 30.37 -11.08 -30.98
N THR A 103 31.53 -11.60 -30.66
CA THR A 103 32.13 -12.74 -31.36
C THR A 103 31.88 -14.06 -30.65
N VAL A 104 31.43 -14.00 -29.39
CA VAL A 104 31.16 -15.20 -28.61
C VAL A 104 29.82 -15.81 -29.04
N GLU A 105 29.85 -17.06 -29.39
CA GLU A 105 28.66 -17.86 -29.59
C GLU A 105 28.04 -18.16 -28.22
N MET A 106 26.90 -17.53 -27.93
CA MET A 106 26.17 -17.70 -26.67
C MET A 106 25.09 -18.76 -26.83
N GLU A 107 25.03 -19.69 -25.87
CA GLU A 107 23.91 -20.60 -25.83
C GLU A 107 22.59 -19.84 -25.60
N PRO A 108 21.52 -20.21 -26.33
CA PRO A 108 20.21 -19.61 -26.12
C PRO A 108 19.76 -19.77 -24.69
N TYR A 109 19.32 -18.70 -24.06
CA TYR A 109 18.68 -18.79 -22.74
C TYR A 109 17.45 -19.70 -22.79
N ARG A 110 17.56 -20.84 -22.15
CA ARG A 110 16.45 -21.80 -22.04
C ARG A 110 15.68 -21.52 -20.76
N THR A 111 14.45 -21.05 -20.91
CA THR A 111 13.54 -20.91 -19.77
C THR A 111 13.05 -22.30 -19.37
N GLU A 112 13.28 -22.70 -18.14
CA GLU A 112 12.64 -23.88 -17.58
C GLU A 112 11.11 -23.75 -17.71
N LYS A 113 10.49 -24.67 -18.45
CA LYS A 113 9.03 -24.76 -18.48
C LYS A 113 8.56 -25.43 -17.21
N ILE A 114 7.69 -24.75 -16.49
CA ILE A 114 7.08 -25.28 -15.29
C ILE A 114 5.67 -25.74 -15.67
N ASP A 115 5.53 -27.04 -15.97
CA ASP A 115 4.27 -27.64 -16.44
C ASP A 115 3.47 -28.31 -15.30
N ARG A 116 3.84 -28.04 -14.05
CA ARG A 116 3.11 -28.57 -12.89
C ARG A 116 2.03 -27.58 -12.41
N PRO A 117 0.86 -28.10 -11.94
CA PRO A 117 -0.20 -27.26 -11.39
C PRO A 117 0.24 -26.60 -10.09
N LEU A 118 -0.39 -25.47 -9.72
CA LEU A 118 -0.14 -24.79 -8.43
C LEU A 118 -0.40 -25.71 -7.23
N LEU A 119 -1.40 -26.57 -7.35
CA LEU A 119 -1.77 -27.56 -6.35
C LEU A 119 -1.78 -28.93 -7.02
N SER A 120 -0.94 -29.84 -6.55
CA SER A 120 -0.87 -31.25 -6.97
C SER A 120 -1.70 -32.17 -6.07
N GLU A 121 -2.06 -31.71 -4.88
CA GLU A 121 -2.80 -32.45 -3.89
C GLU A 121 -4.31 -32.23 -4.03
N GLU A 122 -5.10 -33.27 -3.79
CA GLU A 122 -6.55 -33.16 -3.72
C GLU A 122 -6.96 -32.56 -2.39
N ILE A 123 -7.66 -31.39 -2.46
CA ILE A 123 -8.16 -30.71 -1.28
C ILE A 123 -9.52 -31.32 -0.90
N THR A 124 -9.67 -31.75 0.35
CA THR A 124 -10.97 -32.11 0.89
C THR A 124 -11.82 -30.86 1.07
N PRO A 125 -12.89 -30.63 0.31
CA PRO A 125 -13.70 -29.44 0.43
C PRO A 125 -14.38 -29.37 1.81
N GLY A 126 -14.38 -28.17 2.40
CA GLY A 126 -15.31 -27.85 3.48
C GLY A 126 -16.66 -27.43 2.88
N ARG A 127 -17.71 -27.42 3.71
CA ARG A 127 -19.04 -27.03 3.24
C ARG A 127 -19.54 -25.76 3.92
N VAL A 128 -20.39 -25.02 3.23
CA VAL A 128 -21.20 -23.97 3.81
C VAL A 128 -22.25 -24.61 4.72
N VAL A 129 -22.21 -24.29 6.02
CA VAL A 129 -23.17 -24.79 7.02
C VAL A 129 -24.30 -23.82 7.29
N LYS A 130 -24.14 -22.54 6.95
CA LYS A 130 -25.17 -21.51 7.11
C LYS A 130 -25.01 -20.42 6.06
N THR A 131 -26.11 -20.02 5.46
CA THR A 131 -26.20 -18.88 4.54
C THR A 131 -27.15 -17.83 5.11
N LYS A 132 -26.77 -16.55 5.04
CA LYS A 132 -27.60 -15.41 5.43
C LYS A 132 -27.49 -14.30 4.39
N LYS A 133 -28.57 -13.51 4.23
CA LYS A 133 -28.46 -12.20 3.58
C LYS A 133 -27.62 -11.28 4.46
N GLY A 134 -26.68 -10.60 3.87
CA GLY A 134 -25.79 -9.67 4.53
C GLY A 134 -26.13 -8.21 4.23
N LYS A 135 -25.29 -7.31 4.72
CA LYS A 135 -25.41 -5.87 4.48
C LYS A 135 -25.01 -5.52 3.04
N TYR A 136 -25.50 -4.42 2.52
CA TYR A 136 -25.22 -3.90 1.17
C TYR A 136 -25.52 -4.87 0.02
N GLY A 137 -26.47 -5.79 0.22
CA GLY A 137 -26.80 -6.85 -0.75
C GLY A 137 -25.85 -8.04 -0.76
N SER A 138 -24.90 -8.11 0.18
CA SER A 138 -23.98 -9.23 0.28
C SER A 138 -24.66 -10.53 0.73
N THR A 139 -24.00 -11.64 0.47
CA THR A 139 -24.35 -12.96 1.03
C THR A 139 -23.25 -13.38 2.01
N VAL A 140 -23.67 -13.86 3.19
CA VAL A 140 -22.74 -14.34 4.23
C VAL A 140 -22.83 -15.85 4.33
N TRP A 141 -21.71 -16.52 4.13
CA TRP A 141 -21.53 -17.95 4.34
C TRP A 141 -20.73 -18.21 5.61
N MET A 142 -21.21 -19.14 6.42
CA MET A 142 -20.43 -19.74 7.51
C MET A 142 -19.95 -21.10 7.07
N LEU A 143 -18.64 -21.29 7.05
CA LEU A 143 -18.01 -22.57 6.68
C LEU A 143 -17.88 -23.50 7.90
N LYS A 144 -17.80 -24.82 7.66
CA LYS A 144 -17.67 -25.84 8.72
C LYS A 144 -16.40 -25.63 9.56
N ASN A 145 -15.31 -25.12 8.97
CA ASN A 145 -14.07 -24.80 9.66
C ASN A 145 -14.13 -23.53 10.54
N GLY A 146 -15.26 -22.84 10.57
CA GLY A 146 -15.50 -21.63 11.38
C GLY A 146 -15.24 -20.32 10.64
N ILE A 147 -14.69 -20.36 9.44
CA ILE A 147 -14.44 -19.18 8.63
C ILE A 147 -15.77 -18.57 8.17
N ARG A 148 -15.84 -17.22 8.25
CA ARG A 148 -16.93 -16.43 7.66
C ARG A 148 -16.50 -15.94 6.29
N VAL A 149 -17.38 -16.06 5.32
CA VAL A 149 -17.17 -15.51 3.97
C VAL A 149 -18.31 -14.58 3.63
N VAL A 150 -17.98 -13.35 3.26
CA VAL A 150 -18.91 -12.29 2.85
C VAL A 150 -18.68 -12.02 1.37
N VAL A 151 -19.72 -12.23 0.55
CA VAL A 151 -19.63 -12.08 -0.91
C VAL A 151 -20.59 -11.00 -1.38
N LEU A 152 -20.09 -10.02 -2.10
CA LEU A 152 -20.85 -8.94 -2.70
C LEU A 152 -20.65 -8.95 -4.22
N PRO A 153 -21.52 -9.61 -4.99
CA PRO A 153 -21.51 -9.50 -6.44
C PRO A 153 -21.85 -8.06 -6.88
N THR A 154 -21.12 -7.54 -7.85
CA THR A 154 -21.41 -6.24 -8.45
C THR A 154 -21.02 -6.23 -9.93
N ALA A 155 -21.83 -5.54 -10.74
CA ALA A 155 -21.56 -5.30 -12.15
C ALA A 155 -20.77 -4.00 -12.39
N ASP A 156 -20.52 -3.19 -11.35
CA ASP A 156 -19.87 -1.88 -11.49
C ASP A 156 -18.37 -1.98 -11.83
N SER A 157 -17.78 -3.14 -11.66
CA SER A 157 -16.38 -3.42 -12.04
C SER A 157 -16.31 -4.77 -12.72
N PRO A 158 -16.75 -4.86 -13.99
CA PRO A 158 -16.75 -6.11 -14.73
C PRO A 158 -15.33 -6.67 -14.84
N TYR A 159 -15.27 -7.99 -14.87
CA TYR A 159 -14.03 -8.78 -14.98
C TYR A 159 -13.07 -8.72 -13.78
N GLN A 160 -13.31 -7.92 -12.75
CA GLN A 160 -12.46 -7.82 -11.56
C GLN A 160 -13.14 -8.40 -10.31
N ILE A 161 -12.36 -9.13 -9.53
CA ILE A 161 -12.74 -9.59 -8.19
C ILE A 161 -11.63 -9.19 -7.23
N VAL A 162 -11.99 -8.52 -6.14
CA VAL A 162 -11.08 -8.22 -5.04
C VAL A 162 -11.43 -9.05 -3.81
N MET A 163 -10.41 -9.41 -3.06
CA MET A 163 -10.52 -10.22 -1.85
C MET A 163 -9.70 -9.58 -0.72
N ASN A 164 -10.24 -9.62 0.48
CA ASN A 164 -9.47 -9.48 1.71
C ASN A 164 -9.92 -10.56 2.70
N GLY A 165 -8.95 -11.30 3.24
CA GLY A 165 -9.15 -12.15 4.39
C GLY A 165 -8.54 -11.45 5.60
N GLN A 166 -9.31 -11.16 6.65
CA GLN A 166 -8.86 -10.40 7.81
C GLN A 166 -9.11 -11.14 9.12
N ALA A 167 -8.12 -11.09 10.02
CA ALA A 167 -8.25 -11.50 11.41
C ALA A 167 -7.71 -10.39 12.32
N SER A 168 -8.35 -10.22 13.48
CA SER A 168 -7.87 -9.31 14.52
C SER A 168 -6.58 -9.82 15.16
N GLY A 169 -5.67 -8.94 15.55
CA GLY A 169 -4.43 -9.30 16.25
C GLY A 169 -3.20 -8.56 15.74
N GLY A 170 -2.60 -9.07 14.67
CA GLY A 170 -1.41 -8.45 14.06
C GLY A 170 -0.20 -8.38 15.00
N LEU A 171 0.63 -7.35 14.81
CA LEU A 171 1.84 -7.13 15.61
C LEU A 171 1.55 -6.85 17.08
N SER A 172 0.30 -6.47 17.45
CA SER A 172 -0.09 -6.29 18.84
C SER A 172 -0.05 -7.58 19.66
N MET A 173 -0.13 -8.74 18.99
CA MET A 173 -0.01 -10.06 19.63
C MET A 173 1.43 -10.48 19.89
N VAL A 174 2.38 -9.83 19.25
CA VAL A 174 3.79 -10.19 19.25
C VAL A 174 4.48 -9.54 20.46
N PRO A 175 5.27 -10.25 21.27
CA PRO A 175 6.11 -9.65 22.29
C PRO A 175 7.10 -8.63 21.71
N THR A 176 7.52 -7.67 22.52
CA THR A 176 8.38 -6.58 22.04
C THR A 176 9.72 -7.07 21.51
N GLU A 177 10.29 -8.10 22.11
CA GLU A 177 11.55 -8.74 21.69
C GLU A 177 11.48 -9.42 20.31
N ASP A 178 10.29 -9.78 19.85
CA ASP A 178 10.07 -10.42 18.55
C ASP A 178 9.48 -9.44 17.50
N TYR A 179 9.16 -8.22 17.92
CA TYR A 179 8.40 -7.25 17.11
C TYR A 179 9.01 -7.01 15.73
N TYR A 180 10.31 -6.72 15.68
CA TYR A 180 10.97 -6.43 14.39
C TYR A 180 11.12 -7.68 13.50
N SER A 181 11.34 -8.85 14.10
CA SER A 181 11.33 -10.10 13.35
C SER A 181 9.94 -10.35 12.74
N ALA A 182 8.89 -10.28 13.55
CA ALA A 182 7.54 -10.49 13.09
C ALA A 182 7.07 -9.44 12.06
N SER A 183 7.55 -8.21 12.13
CA SER A 183 7.20 -7.17 11.14
C SER A 183 7.65 -7.51 9.71
N MET A 184 8.64 -8.39 9.55
CA MET A 184 9.17 -8.81 8.26
C MET A 184 8.51 -10.08 7.68
N LEU A 185 7.59 -10.72 8.40
CA LEU A 185 7.02 -12.01 8.00
C LEU A 185 6.33 -11.98 6.62
N ALA A 186 5.56 -10.95 6.33
CA ALA A 186 4.85 -10.83 5.05
C ALA A 186 5.83 -10.65 3.88
N GLN A 187 6.87 -9.85 4.07
CA GLN A 187 7.90 -9.61 3.08
C GLN A 187 8.70 -10.88 2.78
N LEU A 188 9.14 -11.60 3.82
CA LEU A 188 9.91 -12.83 3.65
C LEU A 188 9.11 -13.92 2.91
N VAL A 189 7.88 -14.18 3.31
CA VAL A 189 7.04 -15.19 2.66
C VAL A 189 6.77 -14.83 1.21
N SER A 190 6.45 -13.57 0.92
CA SER A 190 6.24 -13.11 -0.46
C SER A 190 7.50 -13.25 -1.33
N ALA A 191 8.68 -13.04 -0.75
CA ALA A 191 9.96 -13.20 -1.44
C ALA A 191 10.39 -14.66 -1.59
N SER A 192 9.88 -15.57 -0.73
CA SER A 192 10.27 -16.99 -0.72
C SER A 192 9.43 -17.85 -1.66
N GLY A 193 8.22 -17.43 -2.00
CA GLY A 193 7.25 -18.20 -2.77
C GLY A 193 6.31 -19.03 -1.90
N VAL A 194 5.56 -19.96 -2.49
CA VAL A 194 4.58 -20.80 -1.80
C VAL A 194 4.51 -22.20 -2.39
N GLY A 195 4.12 -23.17 -1.58
CA GLY A 195 4.00 -24.56 -2.00
C GLY A 195 5.34 -25.13 -2.50
N ASP A 196 5.33 -25.69 -3.68
CA ASP A 196 6.53 -26.25 -4.32
C ASP A 196 7.26 -25.25 -5.21
N PHE A 197 6.87 -23.96 -5.17
CA PHE A 197 7.39 -22.94 -6.07
C PHE A 197 8.22 -21.90 -5.31
N THR A 198 9.41 -21.63 -5.81
CA THR A 198 10.13 -20.38 -5.45
C THR A 198 9.38 -19.18 -5.99
N ALA A 199 9.68 -17.98 -5.48
CA ALA A 199 9.05 -16.75 -5.99
C ALA A 199 9.28 -16.52 -7.49
N GLU A 200 10.44 -16.96 -8.03
CA GLU A 200 10.74 -16.87 -9.46
C GLU A 200 9.90 -17.86 -10.27
N GLN A 201 9.83 -19.10 -9.82
CA GLN A 201 9.01 -20.14 -10.45
C GLN A 201 7.53 -19.75 -10.42
N LEU A 202 7.06 -19.20 -9.29
CA LEU A 202 5.68 -18.72 -9.14
C LEU A 202 5.36 -17.61 -10.16
N ARG A 203 6.26 -16.64 -10.35
CA ARG A 203 6.10 -15.60 -11.38
C ARG A 203 5.99 -16.20 -12.80
N LYS A 204 6.74 -17.26 -13.09
CA LYS A 204 6.66 -17.96 -14.38
C LYS A 204 5.32 -18.66 -14.56
N VAL A 205 4.85 -19.39 -13.54
CA VAL A 205 3.55 -20.10 -13.54
C VAL A 205 2.36 -19.13 -13.66
N LEU A 206 2.46 -17.99 -12.98
CA LEU A 206 1.44 -16.94 -13.03
C LEU A 206 1.57 -16.04 -14.28
N GLY A 207 2.61 -16.27 -15.10
CA GLY A 207 2.83 -15.50 -16.32
C GLY A 207 1.62 -15.56 -17.26
N GLY A 208 1.02 -14.39 -17.55
CA GLY A 208 -0.20 -14.27 -18.34
C GLY A 208 -1.51 -14.40 -17.56
N LYS A 209 -1.48 -14.55 -16.25
CA LYS A 209 -2.64 -14.47 -15.36
C LYS A 209 -2.71 -13.07 -14.72
N ALA A 210 -3.92 -12.55 -14.60
CA ALA A 210 -4.19 -11.30 -13.88
C ALA A 210 -4.62 -11.66 -12.45
N VAL A 211 -3.65 -11.99 -11.61
CA VAL A 211 -3.89 -12.42 -10.24
C VAL A 211 -2.78 -11.92 -9.32
N ASN A 212 -3.14 -11.45 -8.16
CA ASN A 212 -2.22 -11.13 -7.08
C ASN A 212 -2.80 -11.62 -5.76
N VAL A 213 -1.97 -12.19 -4.89
CA VAL A 213 -2.32 -12.54 -3.50
C VAL A 213 -1.09 -12.31 -2.65
N GLN A 214 -1.27 -11.61 -1.54
CA GLN A 214 -0.17 -11.35 -0.60
C GLN A 214 -0.66 -11.29 0.84
N PRO A 215 0.05 -11.90 1.79
CA PRO A 215 -0.16 -11.67 3.22
C PRO A 215 0.28 -10.27 3.60
N VAL A 216 -0.40 -9.70 4.59
CA VAL A 216 -0.07 -8.39 5.18
C VAL A 216 -0.18 -8.51 6.69
N ILE A 217 0.74 -7.90 7.41
CA ILE A 217 0.66 -7.76 8.86
C ILE A 217 0.57 -6.28 9.23
N ASN A 218 -0.47 -5.93 9.96
CA ASN A 218 -0.70 -4.60 10.50
C ASN A 218 -0.51 -4.62 12.02
N ARG A 219 -0.56 -3.47 12.65
CA ARG A 219 -0.42 -3.38 14.10
C ARG A 219 -1.50 -4.18 14.84
N PHE A 220 -2.77 -4.13 14.39
CA PHE A 220 -3.90 -4.74 15.07
C PHE A 220 -4.67 -5.76 14.22
N SER A 221 -4.18 -6.07 13.02
CA SER A 221 -4.77 -7.11 12.15
C SER A 221 -3.71 -7.87 11.38
N THR A 222 -4.08 -9.08 10.99
CA THR A 222 -3.41 -9.84 9.93
C THR A 222 -4.36 -9.98 8.78
N ASP A 223 -3.86 -9.75 7.57
CA ASP A 223 -4.67 -9.71 6.38
C ASP A 223 -4.05 -10.56 5.27
N ILE A 224 -4.87 -11.06 4.38
CA ILE A 224 -4.45 -11.60 3.09
C ILE A 224 -5.25 -10.89 2.02
N ASN A 225 -4.56 -10.08 1.21
CA ASN A 225 -5.17 -9.32 0.14
C ASN A 225 -5.06 -10.09 -1.17
N GLY A 226 -6.11 -10.04 -1.97
CA GLY A 226 -6.13 -10.66 -3.28
C GLY A 226 -6.88 -9.83 -4.30
N SER A 227 -6.45 -9.95 -5.55
CA SER A 227 -7.20 -9.46 -6.70
C SER A 227 -7.03 -10.41 -7.88
N ALA A 228 -8.07 -10.58 -8.66
CA ALA A 228 -8.02 -11.42 -9.84
C ALA A 228 -8.96 -10.92 -10.93
N ALA A 229 -8.59 -11.17 -12.19
CA ALA A 229 -9.59 -11.19 -13.25
C ALA A 229 -10.58 -12.34 -13.02
N LYS A 230 -11.83 -12.19 -13.47
CA LYS A 230 -12.89 -13.21 -13.32
C LYS A 230 -12.43 -14.62 -13.71
N GLY A 231 -11.69 -14.75 -14.80
CA GLY A 231 -11.17 -16.06 -15.27
C GLY A 231 -10.00 -16.62 -14.46
N ASP A 232 -9.41 -15.85 -13.54
CA ASP A 232 -8.27 -16.24 -12.71
C ASP A 232 -8.63 -16.38 -11.22
N VAL A 233 -9.92 -16.26 -10.88
CA VAL A 233 -10.38 -16.31 -9.48
C VAL A 233 -10.02 -17.63 -8.78
N GLU A 234 -10.07 -18.76 -9.48
CA GLU A 234 -9.64 -20.04 -8.90
C GLU A 234 -8.14 -20.00 -8.56
N THR A 235 -7.32 -19.38 -9.40
CA THR A 235 -5.88 -19.21 -9.11
C THR A 235 -5.65 -18.34 -7.87
N MET A 236 -6.45 -17.29 -7.67
CA MET A 236 -6.41 -16.47 -6.46
C MET A 236 -6.72 -17.31 -5.21
N LEU A 237 -7.73 -18.14 -5.27
CA LEU A 237 -8.10 -19.01 -4.15
C LEU A 237 -7.07 -20.12 -3.90
N GLN A 238 -6.43 -20.67 -4.94
CA GLN A 238 -5.31 -21.62 -4.82
C GLN A 238 -4.11 -20.97 -4.12
N LEU A 239 -3.73 -19.76 -4.52
CA LEU A 239 -2.64 -19.01 -3.86
C LEU A 239 -2.98 -18.73 -2.40
N THR A 240 -4.22 -18.31 -2.13
CA THR A 240 -4.69 -18.07 -0.76
C THR A 240 -4.55 -19.35 0.07
N TYR A 241 -5.00 -20.49 -0.45
CA TYR A 241 -4.86 -21.78 0.22
C TYR A 241 -3.38 -22.11 0.52
N LEU A 242 -2.49 -21.91 -0.44
CA LEU A 242 -1.05 -22.15 -0.28
C LEU A 242 -0.40 -21.25 0.76
N TYR A 243 -0.75 -19.97 0.81
CA TYR A 243 -0.24 -19.05 1.84
C TYR A 243 -0.62 -19.49 3.26
N PHE A 244 -1.80 -20.07 3.45
CA PHE A 244 -2.21 -20.59 4.76
C PHE A 244 -1.62 -21.98 5.07
N THR A 245 -1.41 -22.84 4.10
CA THR A 245 -1.07 -24.26 4.33
C THR A 245 0.38 -24.60 4.06
N ARG A 246 1.01 -23.92 3.10
CA ARG A 246 2.37 -24.24 2.61
C ARG A 246 3.18 -22.97 2.31
N PRO A 247 3.33 -22.05 3.30
CA PRO A 247 4.22 -20.89 3.14
C PRO A 247 5.66 -21.37 3.03
N ASN A 248 6.47 -20.72 2.19
CA ASN A 248 7.89 -20.96 2.09
C ASN A 248 8.69 -19.91 2.87
N PHE A 249 9.82 -20.36 3.43
CA PHE A 249 10.79 -19.52 4.12
C PHE A 249 12.17 -19.85 3.55
N ASP A 250 12.70 -18.94 2.74
CA ASP A 250 14.00 -19.09 2.09
C ASP A 250 15.07 -18.30 2.84
N ARG A 251 16.07 -19.01 3.36
CA ARG A 251 17.16 -18.42 4.13
C ARG A 251 18.00 -17.46 3.29
N GLY A 252 18.26 -17.80 2.02
CA GLY A 252 19.03 -16.93 1.12
C GLY A 252 18.27 -15.63 0.84
N ARG A 253 16.94 -15.68 0.70
CA ARG A 253 16.10 -14.47 0.57
C ARG A 253 16.10 -13.63 1.83
N PHE A 254 16.08 -14.25 2.99
CA PHE A 254 16.21 -13.55 4.27
C PHE A 254 17.57 -12.82 4.35
N ASP A 255 18.67 -13.52 4.08
CA ASP A 255 20.01 -12.92 4.16
C ASP A 255 20.16 -11.74 3.18
N MET A 256 19.64 -11.87 1.95
CA MET A 256 19.59 -10.78 0.97
C MET A 256 18.74 -9.60 1.46
N MET A 257 17.62 -9.85 2.10
CA MET A 257 16.71 -8.83 2.62
C MET A 257 17.37 -8.05 3.77
N ILE A 258 18.06 -8.73 4.69
CA ILE A 258 18.81 -8.09 5.77
C ILE A 258 19.97 -7.26 5.20
N ALA A 259 20.72 -7.80 4.22
CA ALA A 259 21.80 -7.08 3.56
C ALA A 259 21.29 -5.81 2.84
N ALA A 260 20.17 -5.91 2.14
CA ALA A 260 19.54 -4.75 1.49
C ALA A 260 19.07 -3.69 2.49
N ASN A 261 18.46 -4.10 3.61
CA ASN A 261 18.05 -3.16 4.67
C ASN A 261 19.25 -2.48 5.33
N ARG A 262 20.35 -3.21 5.54
CA ARG A 262 21.59 -2.64 6.07
C ARG A 262 22.18 -1.61 5.11
N MET A 263 22.27 -1.93 3.83
CA MET A 263 22.74 -1.00 2.79
C MET A 263 21.85 0.25 2.70
N ASN A 264 20.53 0.09 2.77
CA ASN A 264 19.59 1.21 2.78
C ASN A 264 19.79 2.09 4.02
N LEU A 265 20.02 1.49 5.20
CA LEU A 265 20.32 2.23 6.41
C LEU A 265 21.62 3.02 6.28
N GLU A 266 22.72 2.40 5.82
CA GLU A 266 23.99 3.06 5.60
C GLU A 266 23.87 4.26 4.65
N ASN A 267 23.09 4.13 3.58
CA ASN A 267 22.87 5.19 2.60
C ASN A 267 21.94 6.30 3.12
N SER A 268 21.04 6.01 4.05
CA SER A 268 20.00 6.96 4.51
C SER A 268 20.32 7.61 5.85
N VAL A 269 21.16 6.99 6.71
CA VAL A 269 21.38 7.42 8.10
C VAL A 269 21.81 8.90 8.25
N ASN A 270 22.51 9.43 7.24
CA ASN A 270 22.94 10.83 7.20
C ASN A 270 22.01 11.74 6.38
N SER A 271 20.91 11.21 5.85
CA SER A 271 19.99 12.03 5.07
C SER A 271 19.11 12.90 6.00
N PRO A 272 18.77 14.14 5.57
CA PRO A 272 17.87 15.01 6.33
C PRO A 272 16.53 14.37 6.64
N ASP A 273 15.96 13.62 5.69
CA ASP A 273 14.67 12.93 5.83
C ASP A 273 14.71 11.84 6.91
N PHE A 274 15.80 11.08 6.99
CA PHE A 274 15.99 10.06 8.02
C PHE A 274 16.12 10.71 9.40
N MET A 275 16.93 11.76 9.53
CA MET A 275 17.11 12.50 10.78
C MET A 275 15.80 13.14 11.25
N MET A 276 15.05 13.75 10.32
CA MET A 276 13.72 14.30 10.59
C MET A 276 12.78 13.21 11.14
N THR A 277 12.73 12.04 10.50
CA THR A 277 11.88 10.92 10.93
C THR A 277 12.29 10.42 12.33
N GLN A 278 13.59 10.32 12.58
CA GLN A 278 14.13 9.90 13.87
C GLN A 278 13.75 10.88 14.99
N MET A 279 13.90 12.18 14.74
CA MET A 279 13.51 13.23 15.70
C MET A 279 12.02 13.21 15.98
N VAL A 280 11.18 13.17 14.93
CA VAL A 280 9.72 13.09 15.08
C VAL A 280 9.33 11.88 15.91
N ASN A 281 9.90 10.70 15.65
CA ASN A 281 9.62 9.50 16.46
C ASN A 281 10.03 9.68 17.92
N LYS A 282 11.21 10.25 18.17
CA LYS A 282 11.73 10.47 19.52
C LYS A 282 10.86 11.45 20.32
N VAL A 283 10.49 12.60 19.75
CA VAL A 283 9.63 13.57 20.45
C VAL A 283 8.21 13.06 20.63
N THR A 284 7.74 12.20 19.72
CA THR A 284 6.39 11.65 19.77
C THR A 284 6.27 10.49 20.75
N TYR A 285 7.21 9.55 20.76
CA TYR A 285 7.10 8.30 21.49
C TYR A 285 8.21 8.06 22.53
N GLY A 286 9.24 8.92 22.56
CA GLY A 286 10.41 8.71 23.41
C GLY A 286 11.22 7.48 22.99
N ASP A 287 11.65 6.73 23.98
CA ASP A 287 12.44 5.51 23.78
C ASP A 287 11.57 4.23 23.65
N GLN A 288 10.31 4.38 23.21
CA GLN A 288 9.40 3.24 23.02
C GLN A 288 9.98 2.24 22.00
N PRO A 289 10.29 0.99 22.40
CA PRO A 289 11.02 0.05 21.53
C PRO A 289 10.32 -0.24 20.19
N ARG A 290 8.98 -0.29 20.17
CA ARG A 290 8.20 -0.64 18.97
C ARG A 290 8.09 0.49 17.94
N THR A 291 8.53 1.70 18.29
CA THR A 291 8.48 2.87 17.39
C THR A 291 9.86 3.30 16.91
N GLN A 292 10.92 2.65 17.36
CA GLN A 292 12.27 2.96 16.90
C GLN A 292 12.43 2.69 15.41
N ILE A 293 13.15 3.57 14.73
CA ILE A 293 13.56 3.30 13.36
C ILE A 293 14.63 2.19 13.41
N PRO A 294 14.53 1.17 12.55
CA PRO A 294 15.54 0.12 12.50
C PRO A 294 16.96 0.69 12.38
N ASN A 295 17.81 0.27 13.27
CA ASN A 295 19.24 0.58 13.31
C ASN A 295 20.02 -0.74 13.20
N GLU A 296 21.37 -0.67 13.16
CA GLU A 296 22.20 -1.87 13.01
C GLU A 296 21.96 -2.92 14.13
N GLN A 297 21.73 -2.48 15.36
CA GLN A 297 21.46 -3.39 16.46
C GLN A 297 20.10 -4.10 16.28
N ILE A 298 19.08 -3.39 15.84
CA ILE A 298 17.76 -3.97 15.55
C ILE A 298 17.88 -4.93 14.36
N LEU A 299 18.56 -4.54 13.28
CA LEU A 299 18.76 -5.40 12.10
C LEU A 299 19.54 -6.68 12.46
N ALA A 300 20.56 -6.58 13.30
CA ALA A 300 21.32 -7.74 13.77
C ALA A 300 20.51 -8.68 14.69
N GLY A 301 19.47 -8.15 15.33
CA GLY A 301 18.57 -8.92 16.21
C GLY A 301 17.41 -9.60 15.49
N ILE A 302 17.22 -9.36 14.20
CA ILE A 302 16.13 -9.99 13.42
C ILE A 302 16.44 -11.47 13.20
N ASP A 303 15.51 -12.32 13.61
CA ASP A 303 15.65 -13.77 13.65
C ASP A 303 14.73 -14.45 12.62
N PHE A 304 15.33 -15.26 11.75
CA PHE A 304 14.64 -16.00 10.69
C PHE A 304 13.61 -17.00 11.22
N ASP A 305 13.96 -17.75 12.28
CA ASP A 305 13.08 -18.79 12.84
C ASP A 305 11.88 -18.16 13.58
N LYS A 306 12.09 -17.01 14.20
CA LYS A 306 11.01 -16.21 14.79
C LYS A 306 10.04 -15.70 13.73
N ILE A 307 10.53 -15.22 12.58
CA ILE A 307 9.67 -14.82 11.46
C ILE A 307 8.79 -15.99 11.03
N ALA A 308 9.38 -17.17 10.77
CA ALA A 308 8.64 -18.35 10.35
C ALA A 308 7.63 -18.83 11.42
N SER A 309 8.01 -18.78 12.69
CA SER A 309 7.14 -19.14 13.81
C SER A 309 5.95 -18.20 13.93
N TRP A 310 6.17 -16.88 13.88
CA TRP A 310 5.09 -15.91 13.96
C TRP A 310 4.16 -15.95 12.75
N TYR A 311 4.68 -16.23 11.55
CA TYR A 311 3.82 -16.44 10.39
C TYR A 311 2.88 -17.63 10.61
N ARG A 312 3.41 -18.77 11.08
CA ARG A 312 2.57 -19.94 11.36
C ARG A 312 1.50 -19.64 12.42
N ASN A 313 1.87 -18.96 13.50
CA ASN A 313 0.96 -18.60 14.57
C ASN A 313 -0.17 -17.67 14.13
N LEU A 314 0.10 -16.71 13.24
CA LEU A 314 -0.85 -15.68 12.84
C LEU A 314 -1.66 -16.04 11.57
N PHE A 315 -1.15 -16.94 10.74
CA PHE A 315 -1.81 -17.37 9.50
C PHE A 315 -2.14 -18.88 9.53
N THR A 316 -1.15 -19.75 9.46
CA THR A 316 -1.37 -21.19 9.27
C THR A 316 -2.22 -21.79 10.40
N ASP A 317 -1.86 -21.54 11.65
CA ASP A 317 -2.54 -22.10 12.82
C ASP A 317 -3.73 -21.24 13.29
N ALA A 318 -4.09 -20.22 12.53
CA ALA A 318 -5.11 -19.25 12.89
C ALA A 318 -6.23 -19.08 11.86
N ALA A 319 -6.26 -19.84 10.78
CA ALA A 319 -7.18 -19.63 9.65
C ALA A 319 -8.65 -19.51 10.06
N GLY A 320 -9.10 -20.25 11.08
CA GLY A 320 -10.47 -20.18 11.59
C GLY A 320 -10.89 -18.85 12.25
N ASN A 321 -9.96 -17.89 12.43
CA ASN A 321 -10.26 -16.54 12.94
C ASN A 321 -10.56 -15.54 11.82
N TYR A 322 -10.29 -15.91 10.56
CA TYR A 322 -10.43 -15.01 9.45
C TYR A 322 -11.88 -14.84 8.99
N THR A 323 -12.20 -13.63 8.57
CA THR A 323 -13.37 -13.34 7.74
C THR A 323 -12.86 -12.96 6.36
N PHE A 324 -13.32 -13.67 5.34
CA PHE A 324 -13.01 -13.36 3.96
C PHE A 324 -14.10 -12.53 3.32
N TYR A 325 -13.72 -11.47 2.66
CA TYR A 325 -14.59 -10.57 1.90
C TYR A 325 -14.24 -10.68 0.42
N PHE A 326 -15.26 -10.81 -0.43
CA PHE A 326 -15.11 -10.83 -1.88
C PHE A 326 -16.08 -9.84 -2.50
N VAL A 327 -15.58 -8.97 -3.36
CA VAL A 327 -16.38 -7.97 -4.07
C VAL A 327 -15.98 -7.98 -5.54
N GLY A 328 -16.95 -7.94 -6.46
CA GLY A 328 -16.66 -7.87 -7.90
C GLY A 328 -17.61 -8.66 -8.78
N ASP A 329 -17.20 -8.95 -10.00
CA ASP A 329 -17.96 -9.71 -11.00
C ASP A 329 -17.98 -11.22 -10.64
N ILE A 330 -18.84 -11.55 -9.69
CA ILE A 330 -18.91 -12.89 -9.09
C ILE A 330 -20.21 -13.58 -9.52
N ASP A 331 -20.06 -14.71 -10.18
CA ASP A 331 -21.16 -15.65 -10.37
C ASP A 331 -21.24 -16.59 -9.15
N MET A 332 -22.33 -16.48 -8.39
CA MET A 332 -22.49 -17.15 -7.10
C MET A 332 -22.56 -18.68 -7.21
N GLU A 333 -23.05 -19.20 -8.32
CA GLU A 333 -23.21 -20.66 -8.51
C GLU A 333 -21.84 -21.34 -8.76
N THR A 334 -21.02 -20.72 -9.58
CA THR A 334 -19.66 -21.22 -9.88
C THR A 334 -18.67 -20.87 -8.79
N PHE A 335 -18.84 -19.75 -8.08
CA PHE A 335 -17.92 -19.28 -7.06
C PHE A 335 -18.05 -20.06 -5.73
N LYS A 336 -19.26 -20.42 -5.32
CA LYS A 336 -19.49 -21.13 -4.06
C LYS A 336 -18.71 -22.45 -3.95
N PRO A 337 -18.70 -23.34 -4.95
CA PRO A 337 -17.89 -24.57 -4.92
C PRO A 337 -16.38 -24.29 -4.77
N LEU A 338 -15.88 -23.23 -5.38
CA LEU A 338 -14.48 -22.83 -5.24
C LEU A 338 -14.16 -22.38 -3.81
N VAL A 339 -15.04 -21.58 -3.21
CA VAL A 339 -14.90 -21.17 -1.80
C VAL A 339 -14.95 -22.38 -0.86
N GLU A 340 -15.88 -23.30 -1.08
CA GLU A 340 -15.98 -24.55 -0.30
C GLU A 340 -14.70 -25.38 -0.44
N LYS A 341 -14.13 -25.49 -1.64
CA LYS A 341 -12.89 -26.23 -1.89
C LYS A 341 -11.69 -25.58 -1.21
N TYR A 342 -11.41 -24.32 -1.50
CA TYR A 342 -10.16 -23.67 -1.10
C TYR A 342 -10.23 -23.01 0.29
N ILE A 343 -11.26 -22.23 0.58
CA ILE A 343 -11.39 -21.57 1.88
C ILE A 343 -12.00 -22.52 2.92
N GLY A 344 -12.98 -23.32 2.50
CA GLY A 344 -13.56 -24.36 3.34
C GLY A 344 -12.60 -25.51 3.65
N GLY A 345 -11.67 -25.80 2.74
CA GLY A 345 -10.60 -26.80 2.90
C GLY A 345 -9.45 -26.34 3.81
N LEU A 346 -9.39 -25.08 4.21
CA LEU A 346 -8.37 -24.61 5.16
C LEU A 346 -8.54 -25.29 6.52
N PRO A 347 -7.44 -25.77 7.16
CA PRO A 347 -7.50 -26.23 8.53
C PRO A 347 -7.91 -25.07 9.44
N ARG A 348 -8.78 -25.35 10.43
CA ARG A 348 -9.25 -24.30 11.35
C ARG A 348 -8.10 -23.63 12.11
N GLY A 349 -7.06 -24.39 12.41
CA GLY A 349 -5.99 -23.98 13.29
C GLY A 349 -6.39 -24.02 14.78
N ARG A 350 -5.39 -23.87 15.66
CA ARG A 350 -5.57 -23.92 17.12
C ARG A 350 -5.48 -22.55 17.77
N GLN A 351 -4.86 -21.59 17.11
CA GLN A 351 -4.65 -20.24 17.65
C GLN A 351 -5.98 -19.47 17.73
N ARG A 352 -6.07 -18.65 18.76
CA ARG A 352 -7.13 -17.66 18.90
C ARG A 352 -6.50 -16.28 18.82
N LEU A 353 -6.93 -15.53 17.81
CA LEU A 353 -6.45 -14.18 17.56
C LEU A 353 -7.39 -13.14 18.19
N GLY A 354 -6.79 -12.07 18.65
CA GLY A 354 -7.47 -10.89 19.17
C GLY A 354 -6.41 -9.81 19.39
N TRP A 355 -6.73 -8.56 19.13
CA TRP A 355 -5.79 -7.49 19.36
C TRP A 355 -5.52 -7.27 20.85
N LYS A 356 -4.34 -6.79 21.16
CA LYS A 356 -3.93 -6.39 22.51
C LYS A 356 -3.48 -4.93 22.47
N ASP A 357 -3.67 -4.25 23.59
CA ASP A 357 -3.03 -2.95 23.78
C ASP A 357 -1.51 -3.17 23.93
N ASP A 358 -0.74 -2.66 23.01
CA ASP A 358 0.73 -2.82 22.97
C ASP A 358 1.46 -1.75 23.77
N GLY A 359 0.73 -0.86 24.45
CA GLY A 359 1.28 0.19 25.30
C GLY A 359 1.95 1.35 24.59
N VAL A 360 1.92 1.40 23.24
CA VAL A 360 2.48 2.52 22.48
C VAL A 360 1.55 3.72 22.60
N ARG A 361 2.07 4.83 23.13
CA ARG A 361 1.35 6.09 23.36
C ARG A 361 2.17 7.29 22.91
N VAL A 362 1.50 8.32 22.44
CA VAL A 362 2.11 9.63 22.23
C VAL A 362 2.44 10.25 23.58
N LEU A 363 3.64 10.79 23.74
CA LEU A 363 4.05 11.48 24.95
C LEU A 363 3.19 12.74 25.15
N PRO A 364 2.77 13.06 26.38
CA PRO A 364 1.94 14.23 26.65
C PRO A 364 2.73 15.54 26.55
N GLY A 365 2.00 16.64 26.33
CA GLY A 365 2.48 18.02 26.40
C GLY A 365 3.19 18.49 25.14
N VAL A 366 3.65 19.74 25.20
CA VAL A 366 4.38 20.38 24.11
C VAL A 366 5.83 19.90 24.11
N LYS A 367 6.33 19.48 22.97
CA LYS A 367 7.72 19.12 22.72
C LYS A 367 8.18 19.81 21.45
N GLU A 368 9.19 20.65 21.59
CA GLU A 368 9.80 21.38 20.49
C GLU A 368 11.26 20.93 20.36
N GLU A 369 11.67 20.56 19.16
CA GLU A 369 13.03 20.12 18.86
C GLU A 369 13.53 20.82 17.61
N ARG A 370 14.75 21.32 17.68
CA ARG A 370 15.46 22.02 16.59
C ARG A 370 16.80 21.35 16.38
N GLN A 371 17.12 21.02 15.13
CA GLN A 371 18.43 20.48 14.80
C GLN A 371 18.97 21.14 13.53
N GLU A 372 20.24 21.56 13.60
CA GLU A 372 20.97 21.98 12.42
C GLU A 372 21.74 20.79 11.84
N ILE A 373 21.62 20.60 10.53
CA ILE A 373 22.37 19.60 9.78
C ILE A 373 22.96 20.23 8.52
N ARG A 374 24.09 19.70 8.08
CA ARG A 374 24.69 20.16 6.83
C ARG A 374 23.92 19.60 5.64
N MET A 375 23.29 20.51 4.88
CA MET A 375 22.63 20.19 3.62
C MET A 375 23.35 20.84 2.43
N GLU A 376 23.32 20.18 1.26
CA GLU A 376 23.89 20.76 0.02
C GLU A 376 23.14 22.02 -0.41
N THR A 377 21.82 22.04 -0.22
CA THR A 377 20.98 23.22 -0.44
C THR A 377 20.34 23.60 0.89
N ALA A 378 20.50 24.84 1.31
CA ALA A 378 19.92 25.34 2.55
C ALA A 378 18.39 25.27 2.48
N ARG A 379 17.81 24.46 3.34
CA ARG A 379 16.37 24.29 3.51
C ARG A 379 16.03 23.85 4.92
N SER A 380 14.86 24.23 5.39
CA SER A 380 14.30 23.74 6.64
C SER A 380 13.17 22.76 6.36
N MET A 381 13.15 21.69 7.12
CA MET A 381 12.06 20.71 7.13
C MET A 381 11.28 20.87 8.42
N VAL A 382 9.97 20.98 8.33
CA VAL A 382 9.10 21.29 9.46
C VAL A 382 8.02 20.21 9.61
N SER A 383 7.80 19.75 10.83
CA SER A 383 6.68 18.88 11.20
C SER A 383 6.05 19.40 12.50
N LEU A 384 4.76 19.73 12.45
CA LEU A 384 3.94 19.99 13.61
C LEU A 384 2.86 18.89 13.68
N ALA A 385 2.71 18.23 14.83
CA ALA A 385 1.69 17.21 15.04
C ALA A 385 0.94 17.50 16.34
N TYR A 386 -0.36 17.77 16.22
CA TYR A 386 -1.29 17.88 17.34
C TYR A 386 -1.98 16.56 17.54
N SER A 387 -2.06 16.06 18.77
CA SER A 387 -2.68 14.79 19.07
C SER A 387 -3.44 14.83 20.40
N GLY A 388 -4.44 13.97 20.52
CA GLY A 388 -5.24 13.86 21.75
C GLY A 388 -6.23 12.72 21.68
N GLU A 389 -6.78 12.34 22.82
CA GLU A 389 -7.81 11.33 22.89
C GLU A 389 -9.12 11.85 22.31
N MET A 390 -9.75 11.05 21.45
CA MET A 390 -11.04 11.36 20.85
C MET A 390 -11.78 10.06 20.54
N GLU A 391 -13.04 10.01 20.89
CA GLU A 391 -13.88 8.87 20.53
C GLU A 391 -13.90 8.68 19.00
N TYR A 392 -13.64 7.46 18.57
CA TYR A 392 -13.74 7.11 17.16
C TYR A 392 -15.18 6.99 16.74
N THR A 393 -15.68 8.02 16.09
CA THR A 393 -17.00 8.04 15.41
C THR A 393 -16.81 8.53 13.98
N GLN A 394 -17.74 8.15 13.09
CA GLN A 394 -17.75 8.69 11.73
C GLN A 394 -17.81 10.23 11.72
N GLN A 395 -18.65 10.80 12.58
CA GLN A 395 -18.80 12.25 12.67
C GLN A 395 -17.48 12.93 13.03
N ASN A 396 -16.76 12.40 14.05
CA ASN A 396 -15.48 12.96 14.48
C ASN A 396 -14.41 12.83 13.38
N MET A 397 -14.35 11.66 12.72
CA MET A 397 -13.44 11.42 11.61
C MET A 397 -13.69 12.40 10.45
N MET A 398 -14.95 12.56 10.05
CA MET A 398 -15.34 13.47 8.96
C MET A 398 -15.09 14.93 9.33
N THR A 399 -15.38 15.33 10.59
CA THR A 399 -15.10 16.69 11.07
C THR A 399 -13.61 16.99 11.08
N LEU A 400 -12.77 16.05 11.52
CA LEU A 400 -11.30 16.19 11.48
C LEU A 400 -10.77 16.30 10.04
N SER A 401 -11.33 15.54 9.12
CA SER A 401 -10.96 15.62 7.70
C SER A 401 -11.36 16.96 7.09
N MET A 402 -12.53 17.52 7.47
CA MET A 402 -12.94 18.86 7.03
C MET A 402 -12.06 19.97 7.61
N LEU A 403 -11.72 19.89 8.90
CA LEU A 403 -10.76 20.83 9.50
C LEU A 403 -9.40 20.76 8.76
N SER A 404 -8.91 19.56 8.47
CA SER A 404 -7.67 19.37 7.72
C SER A 404 -7.73 19.97 6.32
N ALA A 405 -8.86 19.81 5.62
CA ALA A 405 -9.05 20.37 4.28
C ALA A 405 -9.10 21.91 4.30
N CYS A 406 -9.81 22.51 5.27
CA CYS A 406 -9.85 23.96 5.45
C CYS A 406 -8.46 24.54 5.79
N LEU A 407 -7.71 23.87 6.68
CA LEU A 407 -6.33 24.26 7.00
C LEU A 407 -5.41 24.11 5.78
N GLN A 408 -5.55 23.03 5.00
CA GLN A 408 -4.77 22.82 3.79
C GLN A 408 -4.98 23.95 2.77
N SER A 409 -6.23 24.35 2.54
CA SER A 409 -6.56 25.49 1.66
C SER A 409 -5.92 26.78 2.17
N ARG A 410 -6.07 27.03 3.46
CA ARG A 410 -5.59 28.25 4.08
C ARG A 410 -4.07 28.34 4.10
N TYR A 411 -3.36 27.25 4.43
CA TYR A 411 -1.89 27.23 4.41
C TYR A 411 -1.34 27.38 2.99
N ASN A 412 -1.98 26.77 1.99
CA ASN A 412 -1.59 26.98 0.60
C ASN A 412 -1.70 28.48 0.22
N GLN A 413 -2.77 29.16 0.61
CA GLN A 413 -2.94 30.57 0.36
C GLN A 413 -1.87 31.40 1.08
N VAL A 414 -1.75 31.27 2.40
CA VAL A 414 -0.89 32.17 3.21
C VAL A 414 0.60 31.84 3.03
N ILE A 415 0.98 30.56 3.07
CA ILE A 415 2.39 30.16 3.07
C ILE A 415 2.96 30.15 1.65
N ARG A 416 2.20 29.62 0.67
CA ARG A 416 2.69 29.49 -0.70
C ARG A 416 2.45 30.75 -1.52
N GLU A 417 1.22 31.30 -1.54
CA GLU A 417 0.83 32.39 -2.45
C GLU A 417 1.19 33.76 -1.90
N GLU A 418 0.90 34.05 -0.63
CA GLU A 418 1.13 35.35 -0.04
C GLU A 418 2.59 35.56 0.39
N LYS A 419 3.21 34.54 0.99
CA LYS A 419 4.60 34.63 1.51
C LYS A 419 5.66 34.01 0.60
N GLY A 420 5.26 33.17 -0.37
CA GLY A 420 6.21 32.47 -1.24
C GLY A 420 7.22 31.60 -0.48
N GLY A 421 6.91 31.25 0.76
CA GLY A 421 7.83 30.64 1.71
C GLY A 421 7.99 29.12 1.54
N SER A 422 7.10 28.46 0.79
CA SER A 422 7.17 27.02 0.56
C SER A 422 6.55 26.66 -0.78
N TYR A 423 7.04 25.56 -1.39
CA TYR A 423 6.44 24.98 -2.59
C TYR A 423 5.12 24.24 -2.31
N GLY A 424 4.90 23.82 -1.08
CA GLY A 424 3.68 23.16 -0.65
C GLY A 424 3.68 22.85 0.85
N VAL A 425 2.49 22.84 1.41
CA VAL A 425 2.23 22.44 2.79
C VAL A 425 1.31 21.22 2.72
N SER A 426 1.54 20.22 3.56
CA SER A 426 0.68 19.05 3.67
C SER A 426 0.03 19.01 5.04
N VAL A 427 -1.30 18.91 5.07
CA VAL A 427 -2.10 18.73 6.29
C VAL A 427 -2.79 17.38 6.25
N ASN A 428 -2.57 16.57 7.28
CA ASN A 428 -3.17 15.25 7.40
C ASN A 428 -3.80 15.07 8.79
N GLY A 429 -5.12 14.89 8.84
CA GLY A 429 -5.85 14.56 10.05
C GLY A 429 -6.30 13.11 10.04
N VAL A 430 -5.87 12.35 11.03
CA VAL A 430 -6.21 10.92 11.19
C VAL A 430 -6.85 10.69 12.55
N LEU A 431 -7.95 9.95 12.57
CA LEU A 431 -8.56 9.45 13.80
C LEU A 431 -8.36 7.95 13.87
N SER A 432 -7.59 7.49 14.85
CA SER A 432 -7.34 6.07 15.12
C SER A 432 -8.38 5.51 16.07
N ARG A 433 -8.76 4.23 15.90
CA ARG A 433 -9.66 3.51 16.79
C ARG A 433 -8.91 2.76 17.90
N GLN A 434 -7.79 2.18 17.55
CA GLN A 434 -7.03 1.27 18.39
C GLN A 434 -5.61 1.81 18.65
N PRO A 435 -5.05 1.55 19.84
CA PRO A 435 -5.62 0.84 21.00
C PRO A 435 -6.64 1.66 21.77
N ILE A 436 -6.64 2.98 21.62
CA ILE A 436 -7.60 3.96 22.12
C ILE A 436 -7.96 4.93 21.00
N GLY A 437 -9.14 5.56 21.08
CA GLY A 437 -9.52 6.61 20.13
C GLY A 437 -8.57 7.80 20.25
N MET A 438 -7.80 8.10 19.18
CA MET A 438 -6.86 9.22 19.14
C MET A 438 -6.88 9.93 17.81
N TYR A 439 -6.91 11.27 17.85
CA TYR A 439 -6.63 12.08 16.67
C TYR A 439 -5.14 12.41 16.58
N ASP A 440 -4.68 12.55 15.34
CA ASP A 440 -3.39 13.13 14.95
C ASP A 440 -3.66 14.11 13.82
N LEU A 441 -3.35 15.39 14.03
CA LEU A 441 -3.41 16.45 13.02
C LEU A 441 -1.98 16.90 12.74
N LYS A 442 -1.43 16.46 11.61
CA LYS A 442 -0.05 16.68 11.22
C LYS A 442 0.06 17.70 10.09
N VAL A 443 0.93 18.68 10.26
CA VAL A 443 1.30 19.67 9.24
C VAL A 443 2.78 19.52 8.92
N THR A 444 3.12 19.36 7.65
CA THR A 444 4.50 19.25 7.19
C THR A 444 4.77 20.15 6.00
N PHE A 445 5.93 20.78 5.97
CA PHE A 445 6.39 21.59 4.84
C PHE A 445 7.91 21.74 4.82
N GLN A 446 8.42 22.20 3.69
CA GLN A 446 9.82 22.60 3.55
C GLN A 446 9.89 24.07 3.18
N THR A 447 10.88 24.79 3.72
CA THR A 447 11.02 26.24 3.51
C THR A 447 12.49 26.66 3.54
N ASN A 448 12.73 27.95 3.29
CA ASN A 448 14.03 28.59 3.52
C ASN A 448 14.26 28.75 5.04
N PRO A 449 15.46 28.48 5.56
CA PRO A 449 15.81 28.71 6.98
C PRO A 449 15.50 30.11 7.50
N ASP A 450 15.66 31.16 6.67
CA ASP A 450 15.46 32.55 7.07
C ASP A 450 14.02 32.88 7.49
N VAL A 451 13.03 32.09 7.01
CA VAL A 451 11.59 32.35 7.25
C VAL A 451 10.91 31.23 8.03
N VAL A 452 11.64 30.20 8.47
CA VAL A 452 11.06 29.01 9.10
C VAL A 452 10.25 29.34 10.35
N GLU A 453 10.77 30.17 11.25
CA GLU A 453 10.09 30.53 12.51
C GLU A 453 8.85 31.40 12.26
N GLU A 454 8.86 32.22 11.22
CA GLU A 454 7.67 32.97 10.80
C GLU A 454 6.58 31.99 10.31
N LEU A 455 6.93 31.03 9.47
CA LEU A 455 5.96 30.09 8.91
C LEU A 455 5.43 29.09 9.96
N VAL A 456 6.26 28.64 10.90
CA VAL A 456 5.81 27.85 12.05
C VAL A 456 4.76 28.61 12.86
N ARG A 457 4.99 29.92 13.09
CA ARG A 457 4.01 30.78 13.76
C ARG A 457 2.71 30.87 12.95
N VAL A 458 2.80 31.11 11.64
CA VAL A 458 1.63 31.15 10.75
C VAL A 458 0.78 29.89 10.86
N VAL A 459 1.42 28.70 10.91
CA VAL A 459 0.68 27.43 11.08
C VAL A 459 -0.09 27.42 12.41
N LYS A 460 0.53 27.83 13.49
CA LYS A 460 -0.12 27.90 14.81
C LYS A 460 -1.24 28.96 14.83
N ASP A 461 -1.00 30.15 14.26
CA ASP A 461 -1.95 31.24 14.24
C ASP A 461 -3.20 30.93 13.41
N GLU A 462 -3.07 30.27 12.28
CA GLU A 462 -4.22 29.89 11.44
C GLU A 462 -5.11 28.82 12.10
N LEU A 463 -4.53 27.84 12.82
CA LEU A 463 -5.31 26.90 13.62
C LEU A 463 -6.04 27.64 14.74
N ALA A 464 -5.36 28.57 15.45
CA ALA A 464 -5.97 29.42 16.46
C ALA A 464 -7.08 30.32 15.88
N ARG A 465 -6.88 30.88 14.69
CA ARG A 465 -7.89 31.65 13.98
C ARG A 465 -9.17 30.86 13.72
N ILE A 466 -9.05 29.58 13.29
CA ILE A 466 -10.22 28.71 13.13
C ILE A 466 -10.87 28.41 14.48
N ALA A 467 -10.07 28.21 15.54
CA ALA A 467 -10.59 27.99 16.89
C ALA A 467 -11.38 29.19 17.41
N ASP A 468 -10.95 30.42 17.10
CA ASP A 468 -11.59 31.66 17.57
C ASP A 468 -12.77 32.09 16.70
N ASN A 469 -12.62 32.03 15.38
CA ASN A 469 -13.55 32.65 14.43
C ASN A 469 -14.31 31.65 13.55
N GLY A 470 -13.96 30.34 13.60
CA GLY A 470 -14.47 29.32 12.70
C GLY A 470 -13.70 29.25 11.37
N PRO A 471 -13.98 28.24 10.56
CA PRO A 471 -13.42 28.08 9.22
C PRO A 471 -14.02 29.14 8.27
N ASP A 472 -13.34 29.36 7.14
CA ASP A 472 -13.94 30.11 6.04
C ASP A 472 -15.13 29.32 5.48
N LEU A 473 -16.30 29.99 5.36
CA LEU A 473 -17.54 29.33 4.96
C LEU A 473 -17.52 28.89 3.50
N ASP A 474 -16.91 29.66 2.63
CA ASP A 474 -16.82 29.31 1.21
C ASP A 474 -15.91 28.10 1.01
N ASP A 475 -14.79 28.04 1.73
CA ASP A 475 -13.88 26.89 1.68
C ASP A 475 -14.53 25.62 2.27
N LEU A 476 -15.17 25.72 3.42
CA LEU A 476 -15.89 24.59 4.01
C LEU A 476 -16.97 24.05 3.06
N ASN A 477 -17.77 24.94 2.47
CA ASN A 477 -18.83 24.55 1.54
C ASN A 477 -18.27 23.88 0.26
N LYS A 478 -17.18 24.40 -0.29
CA LYS A 478 -16.47 23.77 -1.43
C LYS A 478 -16.00 22.37 -1.10
N HIS A 479 -15.43 22.16 0.09
CA HIS A 479 -14.96 20.83 0.51
C HIS A 479 -16.12 19.86 0.74
N LEU A 480 -17.22 20.30 1.36
CA LEU A 480 -18.42 19.49 1.54
C LEU A 480 -19.06 19.11 0.20
N GLU A 481 -19.11 20.05 -0.77
CA GLU A 481 -19.61 19.75 -2.12
C GLU A 481 -18.71 18.77 -2.87
N TYR A 482 -17.40 18.97 -2.77
CA TYR A 482 -16.40 18.03 -3.34
C TYR A 482 -16.59 16.63 -2.78
N TRP A 483 -16.73 16.49 -1.48
CA TRP A 483 -16.94 15.20 -0.83
C TRP A 483 -18.22 14.52 -1.32
N ARG A 484 -19.35 15.24 -1.41
CA ARG A 484 -20.59 14.68 -1.96
C ARG A 484 -20.44 14.16 -3.38
N LYS A 485 -19.66 14.86 -4.22
CA LYS A 485 -19.40 14.44 -5.61
C LYS A 485 -18.49 13.21 -5.68
N MET A 486 -17.42 13.20 -4.91
CA MET A 486 -16.49 12.06 -4.85
C MET A 486 -17.19 10.80 -4.36
N GLU A 487 -18.00 10.94 -3.35
CA GLU A 487 -18.76 9.86 -2.77
C GLU A 487 -19.69 9.14 -3.76
N ALA A 488 -20.38 9.89 -4.60
CA ALA A 488 -21.25 9.32 -5.63
C ALA A 488 -20.46 8.45 -6.65
N GLN A 489 -19.17 8.72 -6.84
CA GLN A 489 -18.28 7.89 -7.65
C GLN A 489 -17.73 6.70 -6.85
N ASP A 490 -17.32 6.93 -5.61
CA ASP A 490 -16.67 5.93 -4.77
C ASP A 490 -17.58 4.75 -4.40
N THR A 491 -18.89 4.96 -4.32
CA THR A 491 -19.86 3.88 -4.07
C THR A 491 -19.85 2.79 -5.15
N LYS A 492 -19.35 3.07 -6.35
CA LYS A 492 -19.18 2.09 -7.44
C LYS A 492 -17.84 1.37 -7.40
N ASN A 493 -16.88 1.89 -6.67
CA ASN A 493 -15.54 1.31 -6.57
C ASN A 493 -15.56 0.04 -5.70
N VAL A 494 -15.00 -1.05 -6.22
CA VAL A 494 -14.95 -2.35 -5.52
C VAL A 494 -14.14 -2.30 -4.23
N GLN A 495 -13.09 -1.47 -4.15
CA GLN A 495 -12.29 -1.30 -2.94
C GLN A 495 -13.08 -0.56 -1.87
N THR A 496 -13.81 0.48 -2.22
CA THR A 496 -14.69 1.19 -1.29
C THR A 496 -15.76 0.26 -0.73
N ARG A 497 -16.40 -0.55 -1.58
CA ARG A 497 -17.38 -1.56 -1.14
C ARG A 497 -16.76 -2.60 -0.22
N LEU A 498 -15.54 -3.01 -0.50
CA LEU A 498 -14.78 -3.93 0.36
C LEU A 498 -14.57 -3.32 1.75
N ILE A 499 -14.14 -2.06 1.82
CA ILE A 499 -13.94 -1.31 3.08
C ILE A 499 -15.26 -1.18 3.86
N LEU A 500 -16.37 -0.87 3.19
CA LEU A 500 -17.69 -0.79 3.81
C LEU A 500 -18.11 -2.12 4.45
N LEU A 501 -17.89 -3.24 3.75
CA LEU A 501 -18.16 -4.58 4.31
C LEU A 501 -17.25 -4.86 5.51
N GLN A 502 -15.94 -4.60 5.40
CA GLN A 502 -14.99 -4.79 6.49
C GLN A 502 -15.38 -3.99 7.72
N THR A 503 -15.71 -2.70 7.55
CA THR A 503 -16.14 -1.82 8.64
C THR A 503 -17.39 -2.34 9.32
N TYR A 504 -18.39 -2.73 8.54
CA TYR A 504 -19.63 -3.28 9.09
C TYR A 504 -19.42 -4.59 9.85
N TYR A 505 -18.73 -5.56 9.26
CA TYR A 505 -18.57 -6.88 9.88
C TYR A 505 -17.53 -6.95 10.98
N THR A 506 -16.61 -6.00 11.04
CA THR A 506 -15.58 -5.92 12.10
C THR A 506 -16.05 -5.05 13.26
N TRP A 507 -16.70 -3.91 12.97
CA TRP A 507 -17.04 -2.89 13.97
C TRP A 507 -18.53 -2.69 14.20
N GLY A 508 -19.39 -3.26 13.35
CA GLY A 508 -20.84 -3.07 13.41
C GLY A 508 -21.32 -1.70 12.89
N GLU A 509 -20.46 -0.96 12.19
CA GLU A 509 -20.74 0.38 11.72
C GLU A 509 -21.21 0.40 10.28
N ASP A 510 -22.35 1.04 10.05
CA ASP A 510 -22.94 1.24 8.74
C ASP A 510 -22.59 2.62 8.20
N TRP A 511 -21.49 2.67 7.44
CA TRP A 511 -21.02 3.94 6.89
C TRP A 511 -21.81 4.47 5.70
N ASP A 512 -22.71 3.68 5.16
CA ASP A 512 -23.55 4.06 4.03
C ASP A 512 -24.94 4.59 4.46
N ALA A 513 -25.48 4.10 5.59
CA ALA A 513 -26.86 4.37 5.97
C ALA A 513 -27.17 5.80 6.39
N ASP A 514 -26.20 6.52 6.98
CA ASP A 514 -26.41 7.85 7.57
C ASP A 514 -25.50 8.94 6.97
N ARG A 515 -24.89 8.68 5.84
CA ARG A 515 -23.82 9.48 5.25
C ARG A 515 -24.22 10.91 4.96
N ASP A 516 -25.35 11.14 4.29
CA ASP A 516 -25.85 12.49 4.03
C ASP A 516 -26.16 13.25 5.32
N LYS A 517 -26.69 12.54 6.30
CA LYS A 517 -26.96 13.10 7.63
C LYS A 517 -25.67 13.51 8.33
N LEU A 518 -24.63 12.67 8.24
CA LEU A 518 -23.31 12.96 8.81
C LEU A 518 -22.64 14.14 8.12
N LEU A 519 -22.70 14.22 6.79
CA LEU A 519 -22.17 15.36 6.03
C LEU A 519 -22.91 16.66 6.36
N ASN A 520 -24.24 16.61 6.44
CA ASN A 520 -25.06 17.76 6.81
C ASN A 520 -24.88 18.19 8.28
N ALA A 521 -24.40 17.29 9.12
CA ALA A 521 -24.08 17.58 10.51
C ALA A 521 -22.69 18.21 10.71
N ILE A 522 -21.88 18.35 9.66
CA ILE A 522 -20.63 19.10 9.72
C ILE A 522 -20.96 20.58 9.52
N THR A 523 -20.96 21.32 10.62
CA THR A 523 -21.22 22.75 10.62
C THR A 523 -19.93 23.53 10.92
N PRO A 524 -19.88 24.85 10.60
CA PRO A 524 -18.75 25.70 10.95
C PRO A 524 -18.44 25.65 12.45
N GLU A 525 -19.46 25.61 13.30
CA GLU A 525 -19.32 25.56 14.76
C GLU A 525 -18.64 24.27 15.22
N LYS A 526 -18.96 23.11 14.62
CA LYS A 526 -18.29 21.83 14.95
C LYS A 526 -16.83 21.81 14.53
N VAL A 527 -16.51 22.37 13.38
CA VAL A 527 -15.12 22.50 12.92
C VAL A 527 -14.36 23.44 13.86
N GLN A 528 -14.99 24.55 14.26
CA GLN A 528 -14.44 25.49 15.24
C GLN A 528 -14.24 24.84 16.62
N GLU A 529 -15.23 24.10 17.11
CA GLU A 529 -15.16 23.38 18.40
C GLU A 529 -14.01 22.36 18.39
N LEU A 530 -13.84 21.62 17.29
CA LEU A 530 -12.72 20.70 17.14
C LEU A 530 -11.37 21.43 17.16
N ALA A 531 -11.23 22.54 16.46
CA ALA A 531 -10.02 23.36 16.48
C ALA A 531 -9.71 23.87 17.90
N ARG A 532 -10.73 24.36 18.64
CA ARG A 532 -10.57 24.77 20.06
C ARG A 532 -10.12 23.60 20.94
N ARG A 533 -10.71 22.44 20.77
CA ARG A 533 -10.32 21.23 21.51
C ARG A 533 -8.86 20.88 21.26
N ILE A 534 -8.41 20.86 20.00
CA ILE A 534 -7.02 20.59 19.63
C ILE A 534 -6.06 21.58 20.30
N MET A 535 -6.42 22.86 20.33
CA MET A 535 -5.63 23.88 21.02
C MET A 535 -5.62 23.71 22.54
N THR A 536 -6.77 23.32 23.12
CA THR A 536 -6.93 23.15 24.57
C THR A 536 -6.24 21.90 25.09
N ASP A 537 -6.24 20.81 24.31
CA ASP A 537 -5.55 19.56 24.67
C ASP A 537 -4.04 19.78 24.87
N GLY A 538 -3.48 20.83 24.27
CA GLY A 538 -2.13 21.31 24.51
C GLY A 538 -1.03 20.29 24.25
N ASN A 539 -1.28 19.36 23.31
CA ASN A 539 -0.36 18.29 22.98
C ASN A 539 0.20 18.48 21.56
N LEU A 540 1.35 19.13 21.47
CA LEU A 540 2.02 19.47 20.22
C LEU A 540 3.43 18.87 20.18
N LYS A 541 3.77 18.24 19.07
CA LYS A 541 5.12 17.82 18.71
C LYS A 541 5.58 18.66 17.53
N GLU A 542 6.56 19.51 17.76
CA GLU A 542 7.14 20.40 16.76
C GLU A 542 8.60 20.03 16.54
N VAL A 543 8.93 19.73 15.30
CA VAL A 543 10.30 19.39 14.89
C VAL A 543 10.69 20.23 13.69
N VAL A 544 11.86 20.87 13.80
CA VAL A 544 12.48 21.61 12.70
C VAL A 544 13.90 21.09 12.51
N VAL A 545 14.23 20.76 11.26
CA VAL A 545 15.58 20.38 10.82
C VAL A 545 16.03 21.39 9.77
N ASN A 546 17.09 22.13 10.09
CA ASN A 546 17.68 23.19 9.25
C ASN A 546 18.91 22.70 8.52
#